data_7fd6d8b8b7926b2ff9ae3eaccd5b49d2
#
_entry.id   7fd6d8b8b7926b2ff9ae3eaccd5b49d2
#
_cell.length_a   1.000
_cell.length_b   1.000
_cell.length_c   1.000
_cell.angle_alpha   90.00
_cell.angle_beta   90.00
_cell.angle_gamma   90.00
#
_symmetry.space_group_name_H-M   'P 1'
#
loop_
_entity.id
_entity.type
_entity.pdbx_description
1 polymer ?
#
loop_
_entity_poly.entity_id
_entity_poly.type
_entity_poly.pdbx_seq_one_letter_code
_entity_poly.pdbx_strand_id
1 'polypeptide(L)'
;SHSQCQKMYEEQVAWAKEAGVDFIVAETINWTEEMKIALKAIKDEGLIAVTNFSIKKGDKTREGHTPGDACKIMEDLGADVVGLNCYRGPKMTMKLLPEIRKKVSCHVAALPVPYRTTEEEPGFLNQTDHGCDCIPGGNAFPVALDNLYCNRFEMAEFAKDCEKQKINLIGICCGAEPHHVREMSVALGRKPIAYKYYPNMSKHFLHGTDKSLKEINTSMKNKY
;
A
#
# COMPACT_ATOMS: atom_id res chain seq x y z
N SER A 1 28.33 3.30 -5.63
CA SER A 1 28.98 2.21 -4.87
C SER A 1 28.26 1.98 -3.55
N HIS A 2 28.46 0.83 -2.90
CA HIS A 2 27.88 0.54 -1.58
C HIS A 2 28.25 1.63 -0.55
N SER A 3 29.48 2.12 -0.54
CA SER A 3 29.88 3.16 0.41
C SER A 3 29.21 4.51 0.17
N GLN A 4 28.89 4.87 -1.06
CA GLN A 4 28.09 6.07 -1.35
C GLN A 4 26.64 5.90 -0.89
N CYS A 5 26.05 4.75 -1.18
CA CYS A 5 24.70 4.41 -0.74
C CYS A 5 24.61 4.47 0.80
N GLN A 6 25.57 3.86 1.50
CA GLN A 6 25.64 3.88 2.96
C GLN A 6 25.70 5.32 3.50
N LYS A 7 26.58 6.16 3.00
CA LYS A 7 26.66 7.57 3.44
C LYS A 7 25.36 8.33 3.25
N MET A 8 24.65 8.10 2.14
CA MET A 8 23.36 8.75 1.88
C MET A 8 22.28 8.32 2.88
N TYR A 9 22.24 7.04 3.26
CA TYR A 9 21.29 6.57 4.28
C TYR A 9 21.69 7.06 5.68
N GLU A 10 22.96 7.00 6.05
CA GLU A 10 23.46 7.52 7.32
C GLU A 10 23.11 9.00 7.52
N GLU A 11 23.27 9.83 6.48
CA GLU A 11 22.91 11.25 6.51
C GLU A 11 21.41 11.45 6.75
N GLN A 12 20.54 10.74 6.01
CA GLN A 12 19.09 10.84 6.17
C GLN A 12 18.62 10.35 7.54
N VAL A 13 19.19 9.25 8.02
CA VAL A 13 18.86 8.69 9.33
C VAL A 13 19.29 9.64 10.45
N ALA A 14 20.45 10.28 10.34
CA ALA A 14 20.92 11.28 11.29
C ALA A 14 19.95 12.48 11.39
N TRP A 15 19.48 13.00 10.25
CA TRP A 15 18.47 14.08 10.25
C TRP A 15 17.16 13.65 10.89
N ALA A 16 16.69 12.44 10.60
CA ALA A 16 15.46 11.90 11.17
C ALA A 16 15.59 11.75 12.70
N LYS A 17 16.72 11.22 13.18
CA LYS A 17 17.02 11.10 14.61
C LYS A 17 17.05 12.45 15.31
N GLU A 18 17.74 13.46 14.72
CA GLU A 18 17.78 14.81 15.24
C GLU A 18 16.38 15.43 15.34
N ALA A 19 15.51 15.15 14.36
CA ALA A 19 14.12 15.57 14.36
C ALA A 19 13.23 14.84 15.38
N GLY A 20 13.74 13.78 16.02
CA GLY A 20 13.03 13.03 17.09
C GLY A 20 11.92 12.12 16.58
N VAL A 21 12.13 11.45 15.43
CA VAL A 21 11.15 10.48 14.91
C VAL A 21 11.08 9.23 15.78
N ASP A 22 9.90 8.61 15.85
CA ASP A 22 9.69 7.37 16.60
C ASP A 22 10.24 6.13 15.88
N PHE A 23 10.22 6.13 14.54
CA PHE A 23 10.69 5.03 13.69
C PHE A 23 11.04 5.54 12.29
N ILE A 24 11.77 4.72 11.52
CA ILE A 24 12.10 4.99 10.13
C ILE A 24 11.52 3.90 9.23
N VAL A 25 10.96 4.30 8.10
CA VAL A 25 10.51 3.40 7.04
C VAL A 25 11.48 3.48 5.87
N ALA A 26 12.28 2.43 5.68
CA ALA A 26 13.03 2.19 4.45
C ALA A 26 12.10 1.49 3.45
N GLU A 27 11.72 2.19 2.37
CA GLU A 27 10.68 1.71 1.48
C GLU A 27 10.99 1.90 -0.01
N THR A 28 10.23 1.18 -0.84
CA THR A 28 10.31 1.23 -2.31
C THR A 28 11.67 0.75 -2.85
N ILE A 29 12.36 -0.04 -2.06
CA ILE A 29 13.63 -0.67 -2.41
C ILE A 29 13.37 -2.05 -3.04
N ASN A 30 14.09 -2.39 -4.10
CA ASN A 30 13.96 -3.66 -4.81
C ASN A 30 15.25 -4.49 -4.82
N TRP A 31 16.29 -4.00 -4.15
CA TRP A 31 17.55 -4.69 -3.95
C TRP A 31 17.70 -5.07 -2.48
N THR A 32 17.96 -6.35 -2.22
CA THR A 32 18.15 -6.85 -0.85
C THR A 32 19.40 -6.25 -0.22
N GLU A 33 20.49 -6.10 -0.98
CA GLU A 33 21.73 -5.49 -0.50
C GLU A 33 21.55 -4.00 -0.17
N GLU A 34 20.81 -3.25 -0.97
CA GLU A 34 20.50 -1.86 -0.65
C GLU A 34 19.66 -1.75 0.63
N MET A 35 18.66 -2.64 0.79
CA MET A 35 17.85 -2.67 2.00
C MET A 35 18.68 -3.00 3.25
N LYS A 36 19.66 -3.90 3.15
CA LYS A 36 20.60 -4.19 4.25
C LYS A 36 21.38 -2.93 4.67
N ILE A 37 21.84 -2.15 3.71
CA ILE A 37 22.57 -0.90 3.98
C ILE A 37 21.65 0.10 4.70
N ALA A 38 20.44 0.29 4.21
CA ALA A 38 19.46 1.17 4.84
C ALA A 38 19.10 0.70 6.26
N LEU A 39 18.79 -0.60 6.43
CA LEU A 39 18.49 -1.19 7.73
C LEU A 39 19.64 -1.01 8.72
N LYS A 40 20.88 -1.26 8.29
CA LYS A 40 22.05 -1.07 9.13
C LYS A 40 22.17 0.37 9.62
N ALA A 41 22.03 1.36 8.74
CA ALA A 41 22.07 2.77 9.11
C ALA A 41 21.01 3.10 10.19
N ILE A 42 19.79 2.59 10.05
CA ILE A 42 18.70 2.81 11.03
C ILE A 42 19.04 2.15 12.37
N LYS A 43 19.51 0.90 12.35
CA LYS A 43 19.78 0.14 13.60
C LYS A 43 21.03 0.65 14.32
N ASP A 44 22.05 1.14 13.61
CA ASP A 44 23.22 1.76 14.22
C ASP A 44 22.85 3.00 15.05
N GLU A 45 21.79 3.71 14.68
CA GLU A 45 21.25 4.84 15.43
C GLU A 45 20.24 4.46 16.53
N GLY A 46 19.99 3.17 16.72
CA GLY A 46 19.08 2.64 17.76
C GLY A 46 17.62 2.87 17.50
N LEU A 47 17.21 3.15 16.24
CA LEU A 47 15.83 3.43 15.88
C LEU A 47 15.06 2.16 15.49
N ILE A 48 13.73 2.23 15.62
CA ILE A 48 12.82 1.20 15.10
C ILE A 48 12.85 1.25 13.58
N ALA A 49 13.05 0.09 12.95
CA ALA A 49 13.21 -0.06 11.51
C ALA A 49 12.02 -0.80 10.87
N VAL A 50 11.34 -0.15 9.94
CA VAL A 50 10.38 -0.75 9.03
C VAL A 50 11.03 -0.90 7.66
N THR A 51 11.07 -2.11 7.10
CA THR A 51 11.68 -2.38 5.79
C THR A 51 10.64 -2.91 4.82
N ASN A 52 10.34 -2.15 3.76
CA ASN A 52 9.33 -2.51 2.78
C ASN A 52 9.92 -2.63 1.38
N PHE A 53 9.83 -3.82 0.82
CA PHE A 53 10.25 -4.09 -0.56
C PHE A 53 9.19 -3.69 -1.58
N SER A 54 9.63 -3.12 -2.70
CA SER A 54 8.81 -2.91 -3.89
C SER A 54 9.05 -4.03 -4.89
N ILE A 55 8.31 -5.13 -4.77
CA ILE A 55 8.47 -6.31 -5.63
C ILE A 55 7.82 -6.09 -6.99
N LYS A 56 8.63 -6.07 -8.03
CA LYS A 56 8.20 -5.87 -9.43
C LYS A 56 7.70 -7.16 -10.08
N LYS A 57 7.48 -7.13 -11.40
CA LYS A 57 7.11 -8.30 -12.20
C LYS A 57 8.13 -9.42 -12.00
N GLY A 58 7.66 -10.68 -11.86
CA GLY A 58 8.50 -11.83 -11.57
C GLY A 58 8.57 -12.23 -10.08
N ASP A 59 7.88 -11.49 -9.22
CA ASP A 59 7.67 -11.81 -7.80
C ASP A 59 8.95 -12.06 -6.98
N LYS A 60 10.04 -11.38 -7.36
CA LYS A 60 11.35 -11.49 -6.70
C LYS A 60 12.03 -10.14 -6.59
N THR A 61 12.96 -10.02 -5.65
CA THR A 61 13.93 -8.92 -5.63
C THR A 61 14.84 -9.00 -6.85
N ARG A 62 15.62 -7.96 -7.09
CA ARG A 62 16.54 -7.94 -8.22
C ARG A 62 17.67 -8.98 -8.11
N GLU A 63 17.99 -9.43 -6.91
CA GLU A 63 18.93 -10.53 -6.67
C GLU A 63 18.28 -11.91 -6.71
N GLY A 64 16.96 -11.98 -6.91
CA GLY A 64 16.25 -13.24 -7.09
C GLY A 64 15.65 -13.83 -5.80
N HIS A 65 15.69 -13.14 -4.68
CA HIS A 65 15.02 -13.57 -3.45
C HIS A 65 13.51 -13.47 -3.59
N THR A 66 12.79 -14.48 -3.07
CA THR A 66 11.33 -14.37 -2.93
C THR A 66 10.98 -13.30 -1.87
N PRO A 67 9.74 -12.76 -1.87
CA PRO A 67 9.32 -11.80 -0.85
C PRO A 67 9.52 -12.29 0.57
N GLY A 68 9.21 -13.58 0.81
CA GLY A 68 9.40 -14.18 2.11
C GLY A 68 10.87 -14.31 2.52
N ASP A 69 11.76 -14.71 1.59
CA ASP A 69 13.20 -14.80 1.85
C ASP A 69 13.81 -13.42 2.10
N ALA A 70 13.47 -12.45 1.28
CA ALA A 70 13.95 -11.06 1.44
C ALA A 70 13.53 -10.49 2.80
N CYS A 71 12.26 -10.64 3.19
CA CYS A 71 11.76 -10.21 4.49
C CYS A 71 12.43 -10.97 5.65
N LYS A 72 12.68 -12.28 5.49
CA LYS A 72 13.37 -13.07 6.52
C LYS A 72 14.82 -12.60 6.72
N ILE A 73 15.53 -12.28 5.65
CA ILE A 73 16.87 -11.70 5.74
C ILE A 73 16.84 -10.38 6.55
N MET A 74 15.83 -9.53 6.34
CA MET A 74 15.71 -8.28 7.09
C MET A 74 15.37 -8.52 8.56
N GLU A 75 14.47 -9.45 8.87
CA GLU A 75 14.17 -9.85 10.24
C GLU A 75 15.45 -10.35 10.97
N ASP A 76 16.23 -11.22 10.32
CA ASP A 76 17.45 -11.77 10.89
C ASP A 76 18.54 -10.70 11.14
N LEU A 77 18.48 -9.59 10.43
CA LEU A 77 19.33 -8.42 10.61
C LEU A 77 18.74 -7.38 11.58
N GLY A 78 17.60 -7.67 12.20
CA GLY A 78 17.03 -6.86 13.27
C GLY A 78 15.97 -5.84 12.82
N ALA A 79 15.35 -5.99 11.65
CA ALA A 79 14.19 -5.20 11.30
C ALA A 79 13.01 -5.52 12.25
N ASP A 80 12.34 -4.48 12.72
CA ASP A 80 11.20 -4.61 13.66
C ASP A 80 9.89 -4.91 12.89
N VAL A 81 9.78 -4.39 11.67
CA VAL A 81 8.68 -4.62 10.74
C VAL A 81 9.24 -4.88 9.35
N VAL A 82 8.74 -5.89 8.66
CA VAL A 82 9.11 -6.20 7.29
C VAL A 82 7.87 -6.25 6.39
N GLY A 83 7.99 -5.99 5.11
CA GLY A 83 6.82 -6.08 4.24
C GLY A 83 6.99 -5.57 2.84
N LEU A 84 5.88 -5.15 2.26
CA LEU A 84 5.78 -4.72 0.88
C LEU A 84 5.13 -3.35 0.77
N ASN A 85 5.64 -2.53 -0.15
CA ASN A 85 4.98 -1.28 -0.51
C ASN A 85 5.05 -1.02 -2.02
N CYS A 86 4.18 -0.11 -2.47
CA CYS A 86 4.17 0.43 -3.83
C CYS A 86 4.05 -0.62 -4.95
N TYR A 87 4.14 -0.18 -6.20
CA TYR A 87 4.12 -0.94 -7.45
C TYR A 87 2.84 -1.76 -7.68
N ARG A 88 2.43 -2.61 -6.72
CA ARG A 88 1.27 -3.51 -6.82
C ARG A 88 0.04 -2.93 -6.16
N GLY A 89 -1.11 -3.19 -6.78
CA GLY A 89 -2.40 -2.90 -6.16
C GLY A 89 -2.75 -3.89 -5.04
N PRO A 90 -3.86 -3.63 -4.30
CA PRO A 90 -4.23 -4.40 -3.13
C PRO A 90 -4.30 -5.91 -3.38
N LYS A 91 -5.01 -6.35 -4.41
CA LYS A 91 -5.19 -7.78 -4.72
C LYS A 91 -3.87 -8.48 -5.04
N MET A 92 -2.97 -7.82 -5.77
CA MET A 92 -1.69 -8.40 -6.16
C MET A 92 -0.69 -8.41 -4.99
N THR A 93 -0.75 -7.42 -4.11
CA THR A 93 0.03 -7.42 -2.86
C THR A 93 -0.41 -8.56 -1.94
N MET A 94 -1.74 -8.75 -1.76
CA MET A 94 -2.29 -9.82 -0.91
C MET A 94 -1.83 -11.22 -1.30
N LYS A 95 -1.49 -11.47 -2.56
CA LYS A 95 -0.99 -12.78 -3.02
C LYS A 95 0.41 -13.12 -2.48
N LEU A 96 1.22 -12.11 -2.19
CA LEU A 96 2.60 -12.28 -1.72
C LEU A 96 2.70 -12.35 -0.18
N LEU A 97 1.76 -11.77 0.54
CA LEU A 97 1.80 -11.66 2.01
C LEU A 97 1.78 -13.00 2.75
N PRO A 98 1.05 -14.05 2.31
CA PRO A 98 1.05 -15.33 3.02
C PRO A 98 2.42 -15.99 3.09
N GLU A 99 3.23 -15.86 2.05
CA GLU A 99 4.61 -16.36 2.05
C GLU A 99 5.46 -15.64 3.08
N ILE A 100 5.37 -14.30 3.12
CA ILE A 100 6.08 -13.49 4.11
C ILE A 100 5.65 -13.89 5.51
N ARG A 101 4.33 -13.88 5.80
CA ARG A 101 3.81 -14.18 7.14
C ARG A 101 4.20 -15.57 7.64
N LYS A 102 4.36 -16.54 6.72
CA LYS A 102 4.81 -17.89 7.06
C LYS A 102 6.29 -17.95 7.47
N LYS A 103 7.13 -17.09 6.90
CA LYS A 103 8.59 -17.14 7.09
C LYS A 103 9.10 -16.25 8.22
N VAL A 104 8.36 -15.21 8.60
CA VAL A 104 8.81 -14.24 9.62
C VAL A 104 7.96 -14.31 10.88
N SER A 105 8.55 -13.96 12.02
CA SER A 105 7.89 -13.82 13.31
C SER A 105 7.60 -12.37 13.71
N CYS A 106 8.38 -11.43 13.19
CA CYS A 106 8.20 -9.99 13.42
C CYS A 106 6.90 -9.45 12.80
N HIS A 107 6.65 -8.16 12.98
CA HIS A 107 5.51 -7.50 12.39
C HIS A 107 5.61 -7.44 10.85
N VAL A 108 4.45 -7.52 10.18
CA VAL A 108 4.38 -7.44 8.71
C VAL A 108 3.61 -6.21 8.28
N ALA A 109 4.14 -5.53 7.26
CA ALA A 109 3.56 -4.35 6.63
C ALA A 109 3.02 -4.64 5.23
N ALA A 110 1.93 -3.95 4.87
CA ALA A 110 1.36 -3.96 3.52
C ALA A 110 0.87 -2.56 3.13
N LEU A 111 1.54 -1.94 2.17
CA LEU A 111 1.26 -0.59 1.67
C LEU A 111 1.16 -0.57 0.13
N PRO A 112 0.11 -1.16 -0.47
CA PRO A 112 -0.08 -1.18 -1.91
C PRO A 112 -0.32 0.21 -2.50
N VAL A 113 -0.27 0.33 -3.82
CA VAL A 113 -0.84 1.49 -4.52
C VAL A 113 -2.36 1.31 -4.66
N PRO A 114 -3.16 2.41 -4.71
CA PRO A 114 -4.62 2.32 -4.82
C PRO A 114 -5.10 2.06 -6.24
N TYR A 115 -4.44 1.20 -6.98
CA TYR A 115 -4.81 0.89 -8.37
C TYR A 115 -5.13 -0.59 -8.55
N ARG A 116 -6.09 -0.90 -9.43
CA ARG A 116 -6.41 -2.26 -9.84
C ARG A 116 -5.34 -2.77 -10.78
N THR A 117 -4.47 -3.63 -10.27
CA THR A 117 -3.44 -4.31 -11.05
C THR A 117 -3.81 -5.77 -11.27
N THR A 118 -3.27 -6.40 -12.33
CA THR A 118 -3.61 -7.78 -12.74
C THR A 118 -2.42 -8.73 -12.55
N GLU A 119 -2.61 -10.00 -12.82
CA GLU A 119 -1.50 -10.98 -12.78
C GLU A 119 -0.52 -10.77 -13.94
N GLU A 120 -1.03 -10.43 -15.11
CA GLU A 120 -0.24 -10.14 -16.30
C GLU A 120 0.58 -8.87 -16.12
N GLU A 121 -0.04 -7.83 -15.54
CA GLU A 121 0.57 -6.56 -15.24
C GLU A 121 0.37 -6.18 -13.77
N PRO A 122 1.24 -6.74 -12.87
CA PRO A 122 1.08 -6.56 -11.43
C PRO A 122 1.47 -5.17 -10.95
N GLY A 123 2.10 -4.34 -11.78
CA GLY A 123 2.54 -3.00 -11.45
C GLY A 123 1.72 -1.90 -12.11
N PHE A 124 1.38 -0.84 -11.37
CA PHE A 124 0.58 0.27 -11.87
C PHE A 124 1.27 1.08 -12.99
N LEU A 125 2.60 1.01 -13.09
CA LEU A 125 3.38 1.71 -14.12
C LEU A 125 3.16 1.15 -15.53
N ASN A 126 2.71 -0.10 -15.64
CA ASN A 126 2.59 -0.82 -16.90
C ASN A 126 1.13 -1.17 -17.23
N GLN A 127 0.17 -0.65 -16.45
CA GLN A 127 -1.25 -0.90 -16.70
C GLN A 127 -1.70 -0.26 -18.00
N THR A 128 -2.48 -1.00 -18.77
CA THR A 128 -3.17 -0.52 -19.95
C THR A 128 -4.65 -0.33 -19.66
N ASP A 129 -5.24 0.74 -20.18
CA ASP A 129 -6.70 0.90 -20.22
C ASP A 129 -7.22 0.43 -21.58
N HIS A 130 -7.70 -0.81 -21.63
CA HIS A 130 -8.28 -1.38 -22.85
C HIS A 130 -9.67 -0.81 -23.21
N GLY A 131 -10.24 0.02 -22.34
CA GLY A 131 -11.53 0.66 -22.58
C GLY A 131 -11.45 2.00 -23.34
N CYS A 132 -10.25 2.50 -23.62
CA CYS A 132 -10.06 3.79 -24.29
C CYS A 132 -8.89 3.76 -25.28
N ASP A 133 -9.20 4.01 -26.55
CA ASP A 133 -8.19 4.22 -27.60
C ASP A 133 -7.60 5.64 -27.57
N CYS A 134 -8.01 6.46 -26.62
CA CYS A 134 -7.59 7.86 -26.48
C CYS A 134 -6.18 8.04 -25.91
N ILE A 135 -5.59 6.96 -25.37
CA ILE A 135 -4.26 7.00 -24.76
C ILE A 135 -3.22 6.48 -25.76
N PRO A 136 -2.27 7.32 -26.20
CA PRO A 136 -1.22 6.88 -27.09
C PRO A 136 -0.43 5.71 -26.50
N GLY A 137 -0.40 4.59 -27.22
CA GLY A 137 0.27 3.37 -26.79
C GLY A 137 -0.46 2.55 -25.71
N GLY A 138 -1.67 2.97 -25.30
CA GLY A 138 -2.51 2.24 -24.33
C GLY A 138 -2.03 2.25 -22.89
N ASN A 139 -0.86 2.82 -22.59
CA ASN A 139 -0.30 2.83 -21.23
C ASN A 139 -0.95 3.95 -20.39
N ALA A 140 -1.67 3.56 -19.34
CA ALA A 140 -2.38 4.50 -18.48
C ALA A 140 -1.46 5.40 -17.64
N PHE A 141 -0.29 4.92 -17.26
CA PHE A 141 0.68 5.72 -16.50
C PHE A 141 1.44 6.71 -17.43
N PRO A 142 1.65 7.98 -17.04
CA PRO A 142 1.27 8.58 -15.75
C PRO A 142 -0.06 9.37 -15.77
N VAL A 143 -0.75 9.49 -16.90
CA VAL A 143 -1.76 10.54 -17.11
C VAL A 143 -3.23 10.06 -17.12
N ALA A 144 -3.47 8.76 -17.09
CA ALA A 144 -4.81 8.18 -17.26
C ALA A 144 -5.10 7.02 -16.27
N LEU A 145 -4.65 7.16 -15.03
CA LEU A 145 -4.82 6.14 -13.99
C LEU A 145 -6.21 6.14 -13.33
N ASP A 146 -7.06 7.12 -13.60
CA ASP A 146 -8.35 7.32 -12.93
C ASP A 146 -9.27 6.08 -13.05
N ASN A 147 -9.37 5.46 -14.22
CA ASN A 147 -10.18 4.27 -14.44
C ASN A 147 -9.71 3.04 -13.69
N LEU A 148 -8.44 3.03 -13.28
CA LEU A 148 -7.83 1.94 -12.54
C LEU A 148 -7.88 2.15 -11.03
N TYR A 149 -8.39 3.29 -10.58
CA TYR A 149 -8.38 3.68 -9.18
C TYR A 149 -9.31 2.81 -8.34
N CYS A 150 -8.78 2.29 -7.23
CA CYS A 150 -9.58 1.54 -6.27
C CYS A 150 -10.54 2.46 -5.55
N ASN A 151 -11.79 2.04 -5.43
CA ASN A 151 -12.75 2.76 -4.63
C ASN A 151 -12.59 2.44 -3.13
N ARG A 152 -13.29 3.20 -2.29
CA ARG A 152 -13.24 3.05 -0.83
C ARG A 152 -13.62 1.66 -0.31
N PHE A 153 -14.53 0.96 -1.00
CA PHE A 153 -14.97 -0.38 -0.59
C PHE A 153 -13.89 -1.42 -0.83
N GLU A 154 -13.16 -1.32 -1.94
CA GLU A 154 -12.03 -2.18 -2.24
C GLU A 154 -10.91 -1.99 -1.20
N MET A 155 -10.66 -0.76 -0.76
CA MET A 155 -9.68 -0.48 0.29
C MET A 155 -10.15 -0.95 1.67
N ALA A 156 -11.44 -0.85 1.97
CA ALA A 156 -12.02 -1.41 3.18
C ALA A 156 -11.88 -2.95 3.22
N GLU A 157 -12.11 -3.63 2.09
CA GLU A 157 -11.92 -5.07 1.95
C GLU A 157 -10.47 -5.46 2.14
N PHE A 158 -9.55 -4.77 1.47
CA PHE A 158 -8.11 -4.97 1.65
C PHE A 158 -7.69 -4.90 3.12
N ALA A 159 -8.15 -3.88 3.85
CA ALA A 159 -7.81 -3.74 5.27
C ALA A 159 -8.30 -4.93 6.11
N LYS A 160 -9.54 -5.40 5.88
CA LYS A 160 -10.09 -6.59 6.55
C LYS A 160 -9.33 -7.87 6.21
N ASP A 161 -8.88 -8.02 4.97
CA ASP A 161 -8.13 -9.19 4.55
C ASP A 161 -6.70 -9.17 5.14
N CYS A 162 -6.10 -7.99 5.26
CA CYS A 162 -4.86 -7.80 6.00
C CYS A 162 -5.01 -8.22 7.48
N GLU A 163 -6.08 -7.79 8.15
CA GLU A 163 -6.37 -8.16 9.54
C GLU A 163 -6.50 -9.69 9.69
N LYS A 164 -7.25 -10.36 8.80
CA LYS A 164 -7.39 -11.83 8.78
C LYS A 164 -6.04 -12.54 8.63
N GLN A 165 -5.12 -11.98 7.85
CA GLN A 165 -3.77 -12.52 7.66
C GLN A 165 -2.77 -12.06 8.72
N LYS A 166 -3.21 -11.36 9.76
CA LYS A 166 -2.36 -10.85 10.84
C LYS A 166 -1.25 -9.92 10.34
N ILE A 167 -1.58 -9.07 9.39
CA ILE A 167 -0.73 -7.96 8.95
C ILE A 167 -0.89 -6.82 9.95
N ASN A 168 0.22 -6.28 10.43
CA ASN A 168 0.26 -5.38 11.58
C ASN A 168 0.28 -3.90 11.19
N LEU A 169 1.02 -3.55 10.14
CA LEU A 169 1.11 -2.20 9.58
C LEU A 169 0.39 -2.17 8.24
N ILE A 170 -0.78 -1.55 8.22
CA ILE A 170 -1.64 -1.46 7.04
C ILE A 170 -1.69 -0.01 6.58
N GLY A 171 -1.31 0.23 5.35
CA GLY A 171 -1.27 1.56 4.77
C GLY A 171 -1.50 1.54 3.27
N ILE A 172 -1.05 2.59 2.61
CA ILE A 172 -1.21 2.75 1.17
C ILE A 172 -0.10 3.66 0.64
N CYS A 173 0.30 3.46 -0.60
CA CYS A 173 1.41 4.15 -1.24
C CYS A 173 0.92 5.14 -2.33
N CYS A 174 1.72 5.32 -3.38
CA CYS A 174 1.53 6.31 -4.45
C CYS A 174 0.10 6.39 -4.99
N GLY A 175 -0.43 7.60 -5.10
CA GLY A 175 -1.80 7.85 -5.57
C GLY A 175 -2.86 7.77 -4.46
N ALA A 176 -2.47 7.55 -3.21
CA ALA A 176 -3.41 7.49 -2.09
C ALA A 176 -4.12 8.83 -1.85
N GLU A 177 -5.40 8.72 -1.52
CA GLU A 177 -6.24 9.84 -1.12
C GLU A 177 -6.67 9.68 0.35
N PRO A 178 -6.95 10.76 1.07
CA PRO A 178 -7.34 10.68 2.49
C PRO A 178 -8.55 9.78 2.75
N HIS A 179 -9.47 9.66 1.80
CA HIS A 179 -10.65 8.81 1.94
C HIS A 179 -10.29 7.31 1.94
N HIS A 180 -9.22 6.87 1.27
CA HIS A 180 -8.76 5.48 1.32
C HIS A 180 -8.32 5.09 2.74
N VAL A 181 -7.47 5.93 3.35
CA VAL A 181 -7.00 5.70 4.74
C VAL A 181 -8.16 5.70 5.73
N ARG A 182 -9.11 6.65 5.56
CA ARG A 182 -10.32 6.68 6.39
C ARG A 182 -11.11 5.39 6.29
N GLU A 183 -11.37 4.89 5.08
CA GLU A 183 -12.16 3.67 4.87
C GLU A 183 -11.46 2.45 5.44
N MET A 184 -10.15 2.30 5.26
CA MET A 184 -9.37 1.22 5.88
C MET A 184 -9.48 1.29 7.41
N SER A 185 -9.32 2.48 7.98
CA SER A 185 -9.43 2.71 9.42
C SER A 185 -10.82 2.35 9.96
N VAL A 186 -11.87 2.77 9.26
CA VAL A 186 -13.28 2.45 9.62
C VAL A 186 -13.56 0.95 9.51
N ALA A 187 -13.04 0.30 8.46
CA ALA A 187 -13.19 -1.13 8.24
C ALA A 187 -12.57 -1.98 9.37
N LEU A 188 -11.52 -1.44 10.02
CA LEU A 188 -10.87 -2.02 11.20
C LEU A 188 -11.50 -1.56 12.53
N GLY A 189 -12.72 -1.05 12.51
CA GLY A 189 -13.47 -0.63 13.70
C GLY A 189 -13.02 0.68 14.35
N ARG A 190 -12.13 1.44 13.72
CA ARG A 190 -11.65 2.71 14.24
C ARG A 190 -12.57 3.87 13.81
N LYS A 191 -12.61 4.92 14.62
CA LYS A 191 -13.35 6.15 14.31
C LYS A 191 -12.38 7.35 14.30
N PRO A 192 -11.62 7.56 13.21
CA PRO A 192 -10.72 8.70 13.10
C PRO A 192 -11.52 10.01 13.11
N ILE A 193 -10.87 11.14 13.40
CA ILE A 193 -11.51 12.47 13.38
C ILE A 193 -12.26 12.73 12.07
N ALA A 194 -11.71 12.25 10.94
CA ALA A 194 -12.34 12.34 9.63
C ALA A 194 -13.60 11.48 9.46
N TYR A 195 -13.95 10.62 10.44
CA TYR A 195 -15.19 9.82 10.39
C TYR A 195 -16.45 10.68 10.29
N LYS A 196 -16.44 11.91 10.80
CA LYS A 196 -17.54 12.87 10.65
C LYS A 196 -17.90 13.17 9.17
N TYR A 197 -16.97 12.94 8.26
CA TYR A 197 -17.19 13.11 6.82
C TYR A 197 -17.51 11.78 6.11
N TYR A 198 -17.78 10.71 6.87
CA TYR A 198 -18.19 9.42 6.31
C TYR A 198 -19.53 9.58 5.60
N PRO A 199 -19.66 9.16 4.35
CA PRO A 199 -20.89 9.38 3.58
C PRO A 199 -22.03 8.52 4.13
N ASN A 200 -23.13 9.17 4.42
CA ASN A 200 -24.37 8.50 4.75
C ASN A 200 -25.16 8.22 3.45
N MET A 201 -25.00 7.03 2.90
CA MET A 201 -25.63 6.63 1.64
C MET A 201 -27.16 6.49 1.75
N SER A 202 -27.74 6.42 2.95
CA SER A 202 -29.20 6.45 3.10
C SER A 202 -29.80 7.76 2.56
N LYS A 203 -29.02 8.84 2.57
CA LYS A 203 -29.42 10.17 2.08
C LYS A 203 -29.05 10.42 0.61
N HIS A 204 -28.54 9.43 -0.09
CA HIS A 204 -28.22 9.59 -1.52
C HIS A 204 -29.49 9.92 -2.30
N PHE A 205 -29.47 10.98 -3.10
CA PHE A 205 -30.68 11.53 -3.73
C PHE A 205 -31.43 10.53 -4.62
N LEU A 206 -30.73 9.58 -5.26
CA LEU A 206 -31.31 8.60 -6.18
C LEU A 206 -31.45 7.20 -5.53
N HIS A 207 -30.45 6.74 -4.80
CA HIS A 207 -30.41 5.38 -4.24
C HIS A 207 -30.63 5.31 -2.71
N GLY A 208 -30.87 6.46 -2.09
CA GLY A 208 -31.07 6.53 -0.65
C GLY A 208 -32.38 5.90 -0.19
N THR A 209 -32.46 5.59 1.09
CA THR A 209 -33.61 4.96 1.76
C THR A 209 -34.19 5.86 2.84
N ASP A 210 -33.64 7.05 3.04
CA ASP A 210 -34.09 8.00 4.05
C ASP A 210 -35.50 8.55 3.70
N LYS A 211 -36.40 8.53 4.68
CA LYS A 211 -37.79 8.99 4.53
C LYS A 211 -37.94 10.48 4.18
N SER A 212 -36.91 11.28 4.40
CA SER A 212 -36.90 12.71 4.05
C SER A 212 -36.62 12.97 2.56
N LEU A 213 -36.26 11.94 1.79
CA LEU A 213 -36.01 12.09 0.35
C LEU A 213 -37.32 12.35 -0.40
N LYS A 214 -37.26 13.26 -1.39
CA LYS A 214 -38.43 13.56 -2.24
C LYS A 214 -38.78 12.35 -3.09
N GLU A 215 -40.07 12.07 -3.21
CA GLU A 215 -40.61 10.95 -3.97
C GLU A 215 -40.17 10.96 -5.43
N ILE A 216 -40.07 12.15 -6.05
CA ILE A 216 -39.58 12.27 -7.44
C ILE A 216 -38.14 11.70 -7.59
N ASN A 217 -37.28 11.86 -6.60
CA ASN A 217 -35.90 11.34 -6.67
C ASN A 217 -35.88 9.81 -6.51
N THR A 218 -36.67 9.28 -5.54
CA THR A 218 -36.73 7.84 -5.29
C THR A 218 -37.46 7.08 -6.40
N SER A 219 -38.44 7.71 -7.06
CA SER A 219 -39.15 7.10 -8.20
C SER A 219 -38.29 6.95 -9.45
N MET A 220 -37.22 7.72 -9.58
CA MET A 220 -36.28 7.60 -10.69
C MET A 220 -35.38 6.36 -10.58
N LYS A 221 -35.24 5.78 -9.39
CA LYS A 221 -34.44 4.58 -9.14
C LYS A 221 -34.74 3.42 -10.10
N ASN A 222 -35.99 3.29 -10.52
CA ASN A 222 -36.45 2.21 -11.41
C ASN A 222 -36.33 2.56 -12.89
N LYS A 223 -35.81 3.76 -13.23
CA LYS A 223 -35.66 4.22 -14.62
C LYS A 223 -34.23 4.12 -15.12
N TYR A 224 -33.27 3.90 -14.22
CA TYR A 224 -31.84 3.77 -14.46
C TYR A 224 -31.33 2.52 -13.71
#